data_daa942ba5454c3c645c374eac625e050
#
_entry.id   daa942ba5454c3c645c374eac625e050
#
_cell.length_a   1.000
_cell.length_b   1.000
_cell.length_c   1.000
_cell.angle_alpha   90.00
_cell.angle_beta   90.00
_cell.angle_gamma   90.00
#
_symmetry.space_group_name_H-M   'P 1'
#
loop_
_entity.id
_entity.type
_entity.pdbx_description
1 polymer ?
#
loop_
_entity_poly.entity_id
_entity_poly.type
_entity_poly.pdbx_seq_one_letter_code
_entity_poly.pdbx_strand_id
1 'polypeptide(L)'
;MAIKPILFNTPMVRAVRSDIKTETRRLINPRYRDDEYSFQIITNAHTGEFVRVEMIDEWENCTRFLPPQYLPGDILWVRESWAVAADLPGISDGGFVYRSDYTDYELSQLKEKHFCWKPSIHLPKSAARTFIKVTGVWAERLQDITDEQCIREGIQKWSKDGKLYKYAPADGEGDYPMWPWQDTPIAPRGAFVKLWDSTVPKSKLPQCGFAANPWVWAYRFEQCGNPFTEKEVEE
;
A
#
# COMPACT_ATOMS: atom_id res chain seq x y z
N MET A 1 17.46 -7.37 9.42
CA MET A 1 16.01 -7.64 9.35
C MET A 1 15.35 -6.87 10.49
N ALA A 2 14.44 -5.98 10.20
CA ALA A 2 13.67 -5.23 11.20
C ALA A 2 12.17 -5.52 11.01
N ILE A 3 11.38 -5.40 12.10
CA ILE A 3 9.93 -5.57 12.04
C ILE A 3 9.29 -4.19 12.22
N LYS A 4 8.64 -3.67 11.18
CA LYS A 4 8.13 -2.30 11.10
C LYS A 4 6.64 -2.27 10.72
N PRO A 5 5.87 -1.23 11.13
CA PRO A 5 4.49 -1.10 10.70
C PRO A 5 4.38 -0.55 9.26
N ILE A 6 3.35 -1.00 8.54
CA ILE A 6 2.91 -0.38 7.29
C ILE A 6 1.40 -0.16 7.33
N LEU A 7 0.94 0.99 6.84
CA LEU A 7 -0.48 1.34 6.79
C LEU A 7 -1.05 1.00 5.42
N PHE A 8 -2.15 0.25 5.41
CA PHE A 8 -2.99 0.04 4.23
C PHE A 8 -4.45 0.38 4.54
N ASN A 9 -5.16 0.90 3.57
CA ASN A 9 -6.61 1.03 3.63
C ASN A 9 -7.28 -0.33 3.38
N THR A 10 -8.56 -0.45 3.68
CA THR A 10 -9.32 -1.70 3.60
C THR A 10 -9.19 -2.42 2.24
N PRO A 11 -9.38 -1.76 1.07
CA PRO A 11 -9.19 -2.42 -0.22
C PRO A 11 -7.76 -2.93 -0.44
N MET A 12 -6.75 -2.18 0.02
CA MET A 12 -5.36 -2.60 -0.12
C MET A 12 -5.02 -3.79 0.77
N VAL A 13 -5.57 -3.86 1.99
CA VAL A 13 -5.42 -5.02 2.88
C VAL A 13 -6.00 -6.27 2.23
N ARG A 14 -7.21 -6.17 1.66
CA ARG A 14 -7.84 -7.28 0.93
C ARG A 14 -6.96 -7.74 -0.24
N ALA A 15 -6.45 -6.79 -1.04
CA ALA A 15 -5.59 -7.09 -2.17
C ALA A 15 -4.25 -7.74 -1.76
N VAL A 16 -3.66 -7.34 -0.63
CA VAL A 16 -2.48 -8.01 -0.07
C VAL A 16 -2.83 -9.45 0.34
N ARG A 17 -3.90 -9.65 1.10
CA ARG A 17 -4.29 -10.97 1.60
C ARG A 17 -4.69 -11.96 0.49
N SER A 18 -5.08 -11.45 -0.67
CA SER A 18 -5.40 -12.25 -1.87
C SER A 18 -4.22 -12.36 -2.85
N ASP A 19 -3.00 -12.01 -2.45
CA ASP A 19 -1.77 -12.02 -3.27
C ASP A 19 -1.85 -11.18 -4.56
N ILE A 20 -2.82 -10.28 -4.66
CA ILE A 20 -3.00 -9.40 -5.83
C ILE A 20 -2.05 -8.21 -5.75
N LYS A 21 -1.93 -7.62 -4.53
CA LYS A 21 -1.04 -6.49 -4.28
C LYS A 21 0.30 -6.97 -3.75
N THR A 22 1.35 -6.81 -4.58
CA THR A 22 2.74 -7.20 -4.28
C THR A 22 3.73 -6.04 -4.38
N GLU A 23 3.27 -4.86 -4.79
CA GLU A 23 4.06 -3.62 -4.79
C GLU A 23 3.30 -2.49 -4.10
N THR A 24 4.03 -1.52 -3.56
CA THR A 24 3.45 -0.29 -3.02
C THR A 24 4.40 0.88 -3.16
N ARG A 25 3.84 2.05 -3.49
CA ARG A 25 4.58 3.31 -3.60
C ARG A 25 4.31 4.21 -2.40
N ARG A 26 5.35 4.86 -1.92
CA ARG A 26 5.30 5.82 -0.82
C ARG A 26 6.07 7.08 -1.21
N LEU A 27 5.49 8.24 -0.96
CA LEU A 27 6.16 9.50 -1.22
C LEU A 27 7.51 9.57 -0.51
N ILE A 28 8.54 9.96 -1.22
CA ILE A 28 9.76 10.45 -0.61
C ILE A 28 9.41 11.76 0.09
N ASN A 29 9.96 11.99 1.29
CA ASN A 29 9.56 13.11 2.13
C ASN A 29 9.55 14.43 1.35
N PRO A 30 8.45 15.23 1.40
CA PRO A 30 8.32 16.49 0.67
C PRO A 30 9.41 17.53 0.88
N ARG A 31 10.12 17.45 2.00
CA ARG A 31 11.27 18.37 2.28
C ARG A 31 12.42 18.24 1.27
N TYR A 32 12.37 17.20 0.41
CA TYR A 32 13.42 16.89 -0.57
C TYR A 32 12.89 16.95 -2.00
N ARG A 33 11.91 17.82 -2.27
CA ARG A 33 11.21 17.91 -3.57
C ARG A 33 11.58 19.10 -4.39
N ASP A 34 12.60 19.81 -3.98
CA ASP A 34 13.02 20.97 -4.75
C ASP A 34 13.42 20.49 -6.14
N ASP A 35 12.90 21.16 -7.18
CA ASP A 35 13.20 20.84 -8.59
C ASP A 35 14.70 20.99 -8.91
N GLU A 36 15.45 21.50 -7.94
CA GLU A 36 16.92 21.72 -7.98
C GLU A 36 17.72 20.44 -7.71
N TYR A 37 17.07 19.34 -7.27
CA TYR A 37 17.78 18.10 -6.93
C TYR A 37 17.31 16.93 -7.79
N SER A 38 18.27 16.13 -8.23
CA SER A 38 18.01 14.80 -8.78
C SER A 38 18.26 13.72 -7.73
N PHE A 39 17.72 12.53 -7.99
CA PHE A 39 17.95 11.37 -7.12
C PHE A 39 18.72 10.30 -7.88
N GLN A 40 19.83 9.88 -7.33
CA GLN A 40 20.62 8.77 -7.86
C GLN A 40 20.45 7.52 -7.00
N ILE A 41 20.13 6.40 -7.65
CA ILE A 41 20.07 5.10 -7.00
C ILE A 41 21.45 4.49 -7.04
N ILE A 42 22.01 4.20 -5.87
CA ILE A 42 23.28 3.53 -5.75
C ILE A 42 23.01 2.03 -5.47
N THR A 43 23.53 1.20 -6.36
CA THR A 43 23.49 -0.24 -6.22
C THR A 43 24.89 -0.81 -6.00
N ASN A 44 24.97 -1.98 -5.38
CA ASN A 44 26.23 -2.71 -5.30
C ASN A 44 26.64 -3.16 -6.71
N ALA A 45 27.83 -2.77 -7.16
CA ALA A 45 28.30 -3.03 -8.52
C ALA A 45 28.45 -4.55 -8.83
N HIS A 46 28.60 -5.41 -7.80
CA HIS A 46 28.79 -6.85 -7.98
C HIS A 46 27.49 -7.63 -7.86
N THR A 47 26.58 -7.22 -6.95
CA THR A 47 25.33 -7.95 -6.69
C THR A 47 24.11 -7.31 -7.32
N GLY A 48 24.21 -6.06 -7.79
CA GLY A 48 23.07 -5.27 -8.27
C GLY A 48 22.09 -4.87 -7.16
N GLU A 49 22.38 -5.22 -5.91
CA GLU A 49 21.49 -4.92 -4.79
C GLU A 49 21.45 -3.42 -4.49
N PHE A 50 20.28 -2.96 -4.09
CA PHE A 50 20.07 -1.60 -3.65
C PHE A 50 20.94 -1.28 -2.43
N VAL A 51 21.67 -0.17 -2.48
CA VAL A 51 22.48 0.33 -1.37
C VAL A 51 21.81 1.55 -0.72
N ARG A 52 21.61 2.61 -1.50
CA ARG A 52 21.05 3.86 -1.01
C ARG A 52 20.52 4.73 -2.15
N VAL A 53 19.79 5.79 -1.80
CA VAL A 53 19.51 6.91 -2.72
C VAL A 53 20.28 8.12 -2.25
N GLU A 54 20.93 8.77 -3.17
CA GLU A 54 21.63 10.04 -3.00
C GLU A 54 20.81 11.16 -3.64
N MET A 55 20.68 12.26 -2.93
CA MET A 55 20.17 13.52 -3.46
C MET A 55 21.35 14.29 -4.01
N ILE A 56 21.28 14.64 -5.27
CA ILE A 56 22.38 15.27 -6.03
C ILE A 56 21.93 16.67 -6.46
N ASP A 57 22.78 17.65 -6.22
CA ASP A 57 22.58 19.03 -6.68
C ASP A 57 22.91 19.19 -8.18
N GLU A 58 22.74 20.39 -8.69
CA GLU A 58 23.02 20.75 -10.10
C GLU A 58 24.51 20.60 -10.49
N TRP A 59 25.42 20.49 -9.51
CA TRP A 59 26.85 20.26 -9.73
C TRP A 59 27.28 18.81 -9.52
N GLU A 60 26.30 17.88 -9.49
CA GLU A 60 26.53 16.45 -9.25
C GLU A 60 27.16 16.12 -7.87
N ASN A 61 27.06 17.01 -6.88
CA ASN A 61 27.51 16.72 -5.54
C ASN A 61 26.42 16.03 -4.73
N CYS A 62 26.79 14.97 -4.02
CA CYS A 62 25.88 14.35 -3.07
C CYS A 62 25.66 15.27 -1.87
N THR A 63 24.46 15.84 -1.76
CA THR A 63 24.11 16.75 -0.67
C THR A 63 23.50 16.01 0.52
N ARG A 64 22.88 14.84 0.29
CA ARG A 64 22.23 14.06 1.33
C ARG A 64 21.97 12.60 0.92
N PHE A 65 22.06 11.70 1.91
CA PHE A 65 21.58 10.33 1.79
C PHE A 65 20.12 10.25 2.24
N LEU A 66 19.28 9.64 1.42
CA LEU A 66 17.88 9.38 1.73
C LEU A 66 17.68 7.89 1.90
N PRO A 67 17.64 7.38 3.14
CA PRO A 67 17.33 5.98 3.36
C PRO A 67 15.84 5.73 3.12
N PRO A 68 15.46 4.64 2.46
CA PRO A 68 14.09 4.20 2.42
C PRO A 68 13.62 3.81 3.83
N GLN A 69 12.32 3.92 4.06
CA GLN A 69 11.73 3.53 5.35
C GLN A 69 11.88 2.03 5.59
N TYR A 70 11.83 1.23 4.53
CA TYR A 70 11.92 -0.23 4.55
C TYR A 70 13.07 -0.69 3.67
N LEU A 71 13.75 -1.74 4.10
CA LEU A 71 14.87 -2.34 3.38
C LEU A 71 14.52 -3.79 2.97
N PRO A 72 15.13 -4.32 1.90
CA PRO A 72 15.01 -5.74 1.59
C PRO A 72 15.31 -6.61 2.81
N GLY A 73 14.46 -7.61 3.05
CA GLY A 73 14.52 -8.46 4.23
C GLY A 73 13.75 -7.95 5.46
N ASP A 74 13.30 -6.69 5.50
CA ASP A 74 12.43 -6.20 6.58
C ASP A 74 11.06 -6.88 6.51
N ILE A 75 10.51 -7.23 7.67
CA ILE A 75 9.14 -7.72 7.81
C ILE A 75 8.24 -6.56 8.22
N LEU A 76 7.16 -6.38 7.47
CA LEU A 76 6.20 -5.32 7.74
C LEU A 76 4.90 -5.94 8.26
N TRP A 77 4.46 -5.49 9.45
CA TRP A 77 3.13 -5.84 9.94
C TRP A 77 2.13 -4.81 9.46
N VAL A 78 1.07 -5.32 8.82
CA VAL A 78 0.05 -4.48 8.18
C VAL A 78 -0.89 -3.93 9.24
N ARG A 79 -1.03 -2.61 9.27
CA ARG A 79 -2.03 -1.91 10.07
C ARG A 79 -3.28 -1.69 9.24
N GLU A 80 -4.38 -2.23 9.71
CA GLU A 80 -5.71 -2.12 9.10
C GLU A 80 -6.75 -1.56 10.07
N SER A 81 -7.88 -1.11 9.56
CA SER A 81 -9.00 -0.64 10.41
C SER A 81 -9.61 -1.81 11.18
N TRP A 82 -9.83 -1.63 12.47
CA TRP A 82 -10.15 -2.69 13.42
C TRP A 82 -11.15 -2.25 14.49
N ALA A 83 -11.65 -3.20 15.25
CA ALA A 83 -12.40 -2.95 16.47
C ALA A 83 -12.20 -4.09 17.47
N VAL A 84 -12.67 -3.92 18.70
CA VAL A 84 -12.79 -5.02 19.66
C VAL A 84 -14.09 -5.78 19.37
N ALA A 85 -14.04 -7.10 19.36
CA ALA A 85 -15.22 -7.91 19.04
C ALA A 85 -16.42 -7.61 19.96
N ALA A 86 -16.15 -7.37 21.25
CA ALA A 86 -17.18 -6.99 22.22
C ALA A 86 -17.87 -5.64 21.92
N ASP A 87 -17.28 -4.79 21.08
CA ASP A 87 -17.90 -3.52 20.66
C ASP A 87 -18.94 -3.76 19.54
N LEU A 88 -19.01 -4.97 18.94
CA LEU A 88 -19.93 -5.31 17.86
C LEU A 88 -21.27 -5.83 18.41
N PRO A 89 -22.39 -5.38 17.86
CA PRO A 89 -23.70 -5.86 18.25
C PRO A 89 -23.83 -7.38 18.01
N GLY A 90 -24.09 -8.14 19.07
CA GLY A 90 -24.34 -9.58 19.00
C GLY A 90 -23.10 -10.47 19.09
N ILE A 91 -21.92 -9.91 19.36
CA ILE A 91 -20.70 -10.68 19.61
C ILE A 91 -20.32 -10.54 21.08
N SER A 92 -20.19 -11.67 21.79
CA SER A 92 -19.83 -11.74 23.21
C SER A 92 -18.38 -12.15 23.45
N ASP A 93 -17.66 -12.62 22.42
CA ASP A 93 -16.30 -13.11 22.56
C ASP A 93 -15.29 -11.98 22.48
N GLY A 94 -14.27 -12.04 23.37
CA GLY A 94 -13.11 -11.13 23.31
C GLY A 94 -12.28 -11.37 22.04
N GLY A 95 -11.61 -10.32 21.56
CA GLY A 95 -10.71 -10.42 20.40
C GLY A 95 -10.78 -9.17 19.52
N PHE A 96 -10.12 -9.28 18.38
CA PHE A 96 -10.08 -8.22 17.38
C PHE A 96 -10.87 -8.62 16.14
N VAL A 97 -11.59 -7.66 15.58
CA VAL A 97 -12.28 -7.78 14.31
C VAL A 97 -11.75 -6.72 13.36
N TYR A 98 -11.75 -7.00 12.09
CA TYR A 98 -11.10 -6.17 11.10
C TYR A 98 -12.07 -5.79 9.99
N ARG A 99 -12.05 -4.50 9.63
CA ARG A 99 -12.96 -3.98 8.61
C ARG A 99 -12.82 -4.69 7.26
N SER A 100 -11.63 -5.20 6.96
CA SER A 100 -11.37 -5.90 5.70
C SER A 100 -12.07 -7.26 5.57
N ASP A 101 -12.60 -7.82 6.66
CA ASP A 101 -13.34 -9.10 6.65
C ASP A 101 -14.84 -8.94 6.39
N TYR A 102 -15.34 -7.71 6.35
CA TYR A 102 -16.75 -7.40 6.16
C TYR A 102 -17.03 -6.95 4.74
N THR A 103 -18.10 -7.45 4.14
CA THR A 103 -18.61 -6.96 2.85
C THR A 103 -19.10 -5.51 2.96
N ASP A 104 -19.23 -4.82 1.83
CA ASP A 104 -19.74 -3.45 1.83
C ASP A 104 -21.19 -3.38 2.32
N TYR A 105 -21.99 -4.44 2.12
CA TYR A 105 -23.34 -4.57 2.67
C TYR A 105 -23.30 -4.61 4.20
N GLU A 106 -22.50 -5.50 4.79
CA GLU A 106 -22.36 -5.61 6.25
C GLU A 106 -21.83 -4.31 6.86
N LEU A 107 -20.87 -3.66 6.19
CA LEU A 107 -20.36 -2.35 6.62
C LEU A 107 -21.44 -1.27 6.61
N SER A 108 -22.37 -1.31 5.65
CA SER A 108 -23.52 -0.38 5.62
C SER A 108 -24.46 -0.61 6.80
N GLN A 109 -24.75 -1.88 7.13
CA GLN A 109 -25.58 -2.24 8.29
C GLN A 109 -24.94 -1.82 9.62
N LEU A 110 -23.63 -2.00 9.77
CA LEU A 110 -22.89 -1.54 10.95
C LEU A 110 -22.90 -0.02 11.09
N LYS A 111 -22.82 0.70 9.97
CA LYS A 111 -22.89 2.16 9.94
C LYS A 111 -24.28 2.67 10.38
N GLU A 112 -25.36 2.01 9.95
CA GLU A 112 -26.72 2.31 10.40
C GLU A 112 -26.90 2.13 11.91
N LYS A 113 -26.16 1.18 12.50
CA LYS A 113 -26.11 0.96 13.97
C LYS A 113 -25.09 1.86 14.68
N HIS A 114 -24.60 2.91 14.02
CA HIS A 114 -23.60 3.86 14.54
C HIS A 114 -22.29 3.20 15.03
N PHE A 115 -21.95 2.03 14.49
CA PHE A 115 -20.69 1.38 14.82
C PHE A 115 -19.48 2.11 14.22
N CYS A 116 -18.46 2.32 15.04
CA CYS A 116 -17.25 3.07 14.64
C CYS A 116 -16.02 2.17 14.63
N TRP A 117 -15.40 2.03 13.46
CA TRP A 117 -14.12 1.39 13.30
C TRP A 117 -12.99 2.24 13.87
N LYS A 118 -12.07 1.62 14.61
CA LYS A 118 -10.85 2.29 15.06
C LYS A 118 -9.89 2.46 13.88
N PRO A 119 -9.25 3.65 13.76
CA PRO A 119 -8.27 3.90 12.69
C PRO A 119 -7.09 2.92 12.73
N SER A 120 -6.59 2.56 11.56
CA SER A 120 -5.46 1.63 11.38
C SER A 120 -4.19 2.05 12.13
N ILE A 121 -3.94 3.35 12.32
CA ILE A 121 -2.79 3.86 13.06
C ILE A 121 -2.75 3.42 14.54
N HIS A 122 -3.88 3.02 15.09
CA HIS A 122 -4.02 2.57 16.48
C HIS A 122 -4.05 1.05 16.62
N LEU A 123 -3.91 0.28 15.53
CA LEU A 123 -3.83 -1.17 15.64
C LEU A 123 -2.60 -1.56 16.47
N PRO A 124 -2.76 -2.29 17.59
CA PRO A 124 -1.62 -2.77 18.34
C PRO A 124 -0.89 -3.90 17.57
N LYS A 125 0.41 -4.03 17.77
CA LYS A 125 1.24 -5.03 17.10
C LYS A 125 0.77 -6.47 17.39
N SER A 126 0.29 -6.73 18.60
CA SER A 126 -0.27 -8.03 19.01
C SER A 126 -1.54 -8.43 18.26
N ALA A 127 -2.26 -7.46 17.68
CA ALA A 127 -3.43 -7.69 16.85
C ALA A 127 -3.10 -7.74 15.36
N ALA A 128 -1.83 -7.61 14.97
CA ALA A 128 -1.44 -7.74 13.57
C ALA A 128 -1.57 -9.20 13.11
N ARG A 129 -2.19 -9.40 11.96
CA ARG A 129 -2.44 -10.73 11.38
C ARG A 129 -1.93 -10.90 9.96
N THR A 130 -1.54 -9.82 9.32
CA THR A 130 -0.99 -9.81 7.95
C THR A 130 0.42 -9.28 8.01
N PHE A 131 1.36 -10.08 7.52
CA PHE A 131 2.78 -9.78 7.49
C PHE A 131 3.30 -9.91 6.07
N ILE A 132 4.16 -8.98 5.67
CA ILE A 132 4.80 -8.97 4.36
C ILE A 132 6.29 -8.77 4.53
N LYS A 133 7.09 -9.47 3.73
CA LYS A 133 8.54 -9.34 3.68
C LYS A 133 8.92 -8.50 2.47
N VAL A 134 9.70 -7.47 2.68
CA VAL A 134 10.22 -6.64 1.59
C VAL A 134 11.26 -7.43 0.82
N THR A 135 11.06 -7.58 -0.49
CA THR A 135 11.96 -8.29 -1.41
C THR A 135 12.74 -7.34 -2.31
N GLY A 136 12.26 -6.10 -2.48
CA GLY A 136 12.94 -5.09 -3.29
C GLY A 136 12.53 -3.68 -2.90
N VAL A 137 13.43 -2.73 -3.14
CA VAL A 137 13.18 -1.29 -2.95
C VAL A 137 13.94 -0.51 -4.02
N TRP A 138 13.30 0.53 -4.57
CA TRP A 138 13.92 1.48 -5.48
C TRP A 138 13.21 2.83 -5.38
N ALA A 139 13.84 3.87 -5.93
CA ALA A 139 13.21 5.17 -6.11
C ALA A 139 12.89 5.38 -7.59
N GLU A 140 11.74 5.98 -7.86
CA GLU A 140 11.31 6.31 -9.22
C GLU A 140 10.42 7.56 -9.21
N ARG A 141 10.23 8.18 -10.36
CA ARG A 141 9.16 9.15 -10.54
C ARG A 141 7.83 8.39 -10.60
N LEU A 142 6.79 8.96 -9.98
CA LEU A 142 5.48 8.30 -9.91
C LEU A 142 4.90 7.97 -11.29
N GLN A 143 5.21 8.81 -12.30
CA GLN A 143 4.74 8.61 -13.66
C GLN A 143 5.54 7.56 -14.44
N ASP A 144 6.65 7.05 -13.92
CA ASP A 144 7.41 5.97 -14.56
C ASP A 144 6.81 4.58 -14.29
N ILE A 145 5.76 4.51 -13.47
CA ILE A 145 5.04 3.26 -13.20
C ILE A 145 4.53 2.62 -14.48
N THR A 146 4.80 1.32 -14.67
CA THR A 146 4.30 0.55 -15.82
C THR A 146 2.90 -0.01 -15.55
N ASP A 147 2.22 -0.49 -16.61
CA ASP A 147 0.91 -1.12 -16.47
C ASP A 147 0.97 -2.40 -15.62
N GLU A 148 2.04 -3.20 -15.74
CA GLU A 148 2.26 -4.39 -14.91
C GLU A 148 2.46 -4.02 -13.44
N GLN A 149 3.15 -2.92 -13.17
CA GLN A 149 3.33 -2.43 -11.80
C GLN A 149 2.03 -1.86 -11.24
N CYS A 150 1.18 -1.24 -12.06
CA CYS A 150 -0.18 -0.87 -11.62
C CYS A 150 -0.99 -2.08 -11.18
N ILE A 151 -0.89 -3.20 -11.90
CA ILE A 151 -1.53 -4.46 -11.48
C ILE A 151 -0.96 -4.92 -10.12
N ARG A 152 0.35 -4.88 -9.94
CA ARG A 152 1.01 -5.24 -8.66
C ARG A 152 0.66 -4.29 -7.51
N GLU A 153 0.22 -3.08 -7.80
CA GLU A 153 -0.35 -2.15 -6.79
C GLU A 153 -1.75 -2.53 -6.32
N GLY A 154 -2.37 -3.57 -6.92
CA GLY A 154 -3.69 -4.08 -6.55
C GLY A 154 -4.81 -3.70 -7.52
N ILE A 155 -4.46 -3.20 -8.72
CA ILE A 155 -5.44 -2.95 -9.78
C ILE A 155 -5.76 -4.26 -10.48
N GLN A 156 -7.05 -4.54 -10.65
CA GLN A 156 -7.55 -5.75 -11.31
C GLN A 156 -8.24 -5.42 -12.63
N LYS A 157 -8.32 -6.43 -13.48
CA LYS A 157 -8.98 -6.37 -14.79
C LYS A 157 -10.39 -6.94 -14.69
N TRP A 158 -11.36 -6.18 -15.15
CA TRP A 158 -12.79 -6.49 -15.08
C TRP A 158 -13.41 -6.49 -16.48
N SER A 159 -14.40 -7.36 -16.70
CA SER A 159 -15.19 -7.36 -17.94
C SER A 159 -16.60 -7.89 -17.65
N LYS A 160 -17.60 -7.30 -18.30
CA LYS A 160 -18.99 -7.76 -18.24
C LYS A 160 -19.36 -8.71 -19.36
N ASP A 161 -18.65 -8.62 -20.49
CA ASP A 161 -19.00 -9.31 -21.75
C ASP A 161 -17.82 -10.06 -22.37
N GLY A 162 -16.64 -10.04 -21.72
CA GLY A 162 -15.41 -10.62 -22.22
C GLY A 162 -14.77 -9.84 -23.39
N LYS A 163 -15.35 -8.70 -23.79
CA LYS A 163 -14.86 -7.87 -24.91
C LYS A 163 -14.29 -6.54 -24.45
N LEU A 164 -15.04 -5.83 -23.62
CA LEU A 164 -14.58 -4.58 -23.03
C LEU A 164 -13.99 -4.84 -21.66
N TYR A 165 -12.74 -4.43 -21.48
CA TYR A 165 -12.04 -4.54 -20.20
C TYR A 165 -11.86 -3.17 -19.55
N LYS A 166 -12.01 -3.13 -18.24
CA LYS A 166 -11.80 -1.97 -17.38
C LYS A 166 -10.95 -2.36 -16.18
N TYR A 167 -10.38 -1.37 -15.50
CA TYR A 167 -9.39 -1.60 -14.45
C TYR A 167 -9.74 -0.81 -13.18
N ALA A 168 -9.74 -1.49 -12.05
CA ALA A 168 -10.00 -0.92 -10.72
C ALA A 168 -9.46 -1.85 -9.64
N PRO A 169 -9.27 -1.38 -8.40
CA PRO A 169 -9.22 -2.28 -7.26
C PRO A 169 -10.52 -3.07 -7.15
N ALA A 170 -10.48 -4.24 -6.51
CA ALA A 170 -11.70 -4.97 -6.17
C ALA A 170 -12.56 -4.19 -5.17
N ASP A 171 -13.86 -4.41 -5.22
CA ASP A 171 -14.79 -4.00 -4.17
C ASP A 171 -14.58 -4.83 -2.87
N GLY A 172 -15.48 -4.61 -1.90
CA GLY A 172 -15.39 -5.31 -0.62
C GLY A 172 -15.58 -6.82 -0.69
N GLU A 173 -16.26 -7.32 -1.71
CA GLU A 173 -16.56 -8.73 -1.92
C GLU A 173 -15.55 -9.40 -2.86
N GLY A 174 -14.80 -8.61 -3.63
CA GLY A 174 -13.83 -9.10 -4.60
C GLY A 174 -14.43 -9.48 -5.95
N ASP A 175 -15.75 -9.33 -6.11
CA ASP A 175 -16.48 -9.78 -7.29
C ASP A 175 -16.69 -8.68 -8.33
N TYR A 176 -16.56 -7.42 -7.92
CA TYR A 176 -16.82 -6.26 -8.78
C TYR A 176 -15.73 -5.19 -8.66
N PRO A 177 -15.62 -4.29 -9.64
CA PRO A 177 -14.73 -3.15 -9.53
C PRO A 177 -15.21 -2.20 -8.43
N MET A 178 -14.27 -1.66 -7.65
CA MET A 178 -14.52 -0.71 -6.55
C MET A 178 -15.30 0.54 -7.00
N TRP A 179 -15.24 0.90 -8.27
CA TRP A 179 -15.94 2.07 -8.84
C TRP A 179 -17.09 1.65 -9.75
N PRO A 180 -18.13 2.48 -9.88
CA PRO A 180 -19.19 2.26 -10.86
C PRO A 180 -18.60 2.02 -12.26
N TRP A 181 -19.19 1.10 -13.03
CA TRP A 181 -18.64 0.70 -14.32
C TRP A 181 -18.36 1.86 -15.28
N GLN A 182 -19.27 2.87 -15.35
CA GLN A 182 -19.08 4.06 -16.16
C GLN A 182 -17.83 4.86 -15.79
N ASP A 183 -17.47 4.87 -14.51
CA ASP A 183 -16.36 5.65 -13.95
C ASP A 183 -15.05 4.84 -13.85
N THR A 184 -15.09 3.56 -14.24
CA THR A 184 -13.94 2.65 -14.20
C THR A 184 -13.07 2.85 -15.44
N PRO A 185 -11.78 3.17 -15.28
CA PRO A 185 -10.85 3.37 -16.38
C PRO A 185 -10.64 2.14 -17.27
N ILE A 186 -10.27 2.38 -18.54
CA ILE A 186 -10.01 1.33 -19.55
C ILE A 186 -8.53 0.90 -19.60
N ALA A 187 -7.67 1.49 -18.77
CA ALA A 187 -6.25 1.16 -18.68
C ALA A 187 -5.81 1.06 -17.22
N PRO A 188 -4.85 0.17 -16.89
CA PRO A 188 -4.32 0.00 -15.53
C PRO A 188 -3.79 1.31 -14.95
N ARG A 189 -3.02 2.06 -15.74
CA ARG A 189 -2.45 3.35 -15.34
C ARG A 189 -3.53 4.37 -14.96
N GLY A 190 -4.62 4.45 -15.73
CA GLY A 190 -5.74 5.34 -15.40
C GLY A 190 -6.41 4.98 -14.06
N ALA A 191 -6.53 3.70 -13.78
CA ALA A 191 -7.04 3.21 -12.50
C ALA A 191 -6.07 3.51 -11.34
N PHE A 192 -4.77 3.34 -11.56
CA PHE A 192 -3.76 3.69 -10.57
C PHE A 192 -3.76 5.19 -10.25
N VAL A 193 -3.84 6.06 -11.26
CA VAL A 193 -3.96 7.53 -11.09
C VAL A 193 -5.14 7.86 -10.17
N LYS A 194 -6.32 7.33 -10.49
CA LYS A 194 -7.54 7.55 -9.70
C LYS A 194 -7.39 7.05 -8.27
N LEU A 195 -6.78 5.88 -8.08
CA LEU A 195 -6.51 5.32 -6.76
C LEU A 195 -5.51 6.18 -5.99
N TRP A 196 -4.37 6.54 -6.60
CA TRP A 196 -3.34 7.36 -5.96
C TRP A 196 -3.90 8.69 -5.49
N ASP A 197 -4.53 9.44 -6.39
CA ASP A 197 -5.06 10.76 -6.09
C ASP A 197 -6.17 10.71 -5.03
N SER A 198 -6.89 9.58 -4.90
CA SER A 198 -7.89 9.40 -3.83
C SER A 198 -7.26 9.26 -2.44
N THR A 199 -5.99 8.87 -2.35
CA THR A 199 -5.25 8.73 -1.08
C THR A 199 -4.55 10.02 -0.65
N VAL A 200 -4.40 10.97 -1.57
CA VAL A 200 -3.75 12.27 -1.31
C VAL A 200 -4.78 13.31 -0.89
N PRO A 201 -4.59 14.02 0.22
CA PRO A 201 -5.47 15.13 0.60
C PRO A 201 -5.56 16.15 -0.54
N LYS A 202 -6.77 16.67 -0.83
CA LYS A 202 -7.01 17.60 -1.93
C LYS A 202 -6.06 18.81 -1.93
N SER A 203 -5.73 19.35 -0.77
CA SER A 203 -4.79 20.47 -0.60
C SER A 203 -3.34 20.13 -0.99
N LYS A 204 -3.01 18.84 -1.06
CA LYS A 204 -1.67 18.34 -1.40
C LYS A 204 -1.57 17.77 -2.82
N LEU A 205 -2.67 17.67 -3.55
CA LEU A 205 -2.66 17.18 -4.92
C LEU A 205 -1.71 17.95 -5.85
N PRO A 206 -1.60 19.29 -5.78
CA PRO A 206 -0.65 20.03 -6.62
C PRO A 206 0.83 19.65 -6.42
N GLN A 207 1.16 19.04 -5.28
CA GLN A 207 2.54 18.65 -4.92
C GLN A 207 2.77 17.14 -4.89
N CYS A 208 1.72 16.37 -4.61
CA CYS A 208 1.82 14.93 -4.31
C CYS A 208 0.92 14.07 -5.19
N GLY A 209 0.00 14.69 -5.95
CA GLY A 209 -0.85 13.99 -6.89
C GLY A 209 -0.05 13.41 -8.05
N PHE A 210 -0.67 12.53 -8.82
CA PHE A 210 -0.02 11.89 -9.95
C PHE A 210 0.50 12.89 -10.98
N ALA A 211 -0.25 13.97 -11.24
CA ALA A 211 0.15 15.03 -12.20
C ALA A 211 1.42 15.79 -11.77
N ALA A 212 1.69 15.89 -10.48
CA ALA A 212 2.90 16.50 -9.94
C ALA A 212 4.15 15.64 -10.14
N ASN A 213 3.99 14.39 -10.54
CA ASN A 213 5.07 13.43 -10.77
C ASN A 213 6.11 13.38 -9.63
N PRO A 214 5.69 13.22 -8.36
CA PRO A 214 6.61 13.23 -7.24
C PRO A 214 7.55 12.03 -7.27
N TRP A 215 8.70 12.17 -6.62
CA TRP A 215 9.55 11.04 -6.32
C TRP A 215 8.89 10.12 -5.27
N VAL A 216 8.97 8.81 -5.51
CA VAL A 216 8.42 7.78 -4.63
C VAL A 216 9.44 6.69 -4.36
N TRP A 217 9.37 6.12 -3.16
CA TRP A 217 9.90 4.81 -2.86
C TRP A 217 8.93 3.76 -3.36
N ALA A 218 9.36 2.87 -4.23
CA ALA A 218 8.63 1.69 -4.62
C ALA A 218 9.19 0.49 -3.86
N TYR A 219 8.29 -0.28 -3.26
CA TYR A 219 8.61 -1.49 -2.50
C TYR A 219 7.92 -2.67 -3.13
N ARG A 220 8.69 -3.73 -3.38
CA ARG A 220 8.16 -5.06 -3.72
C ARG A 220 8.17 -5.91 -2.47
N PHE A 221 7.15 -6.73 -2.29
CA PHE A 221 7.00 -7.59 -1.13
C PHE A 221 6.25 -8.88 -1.48
N GLU A 222 6.37 -9.85 -0.59
CA GLU A 222 5.60 -11.09 -0.57
C GLU A 222 4.95 -11.28 0.80
N GLN A 223 3.85 -12.01 0.88
CA GLN A 223 3.29 -12.40 2.17
C GLN A 223 4.24 -13.34 2.90
N CYS A 224 4.29 -13.24 4.22
CA CYS A 224 5.07 -14.14 5.06
C CYS A 224 4.30 -14.53 6.32
N GLY A 225 4.78 -15.55 7.02
CA GLY A 225 4.25 -16.00 8.31
C GLY A 225 4.38 -14.93 9.39
N ASN A 226 3.68 -15.15 10.49
CA ASN A 226 3.79 -14.28 11.67
C ASN A 226 5.17 -14.48 12.33
N PRO A 227 6.05 -13.46 12.33
CA PRO A 227 7.42 -13.61 12.84
C PRO A 227 7.47 -13.73 14.37
N PHE A 228 6.35 -13.60 15.06
CA PHE A 228 6.27 -13.71 16.53
C PHE A 228 5.89 -15.11 16.99
N THR A 229 5.35 -15.97 16.12
CA THR A 229 4.99 -17.35 16.46
C THR A 229 6.17 -18.33 16.28
N GLU A 230 7.18 -17.97 15.48
CA GLU A 230 8.34 -18.84 15.22
C GLU A 230 9.35 -18.89 16.38
N LYS A 231 9.26 -18.00 17.36
CA LYS A 231 10.19 -17.96 18.51
C LYS A 231 9.82 -18.88 19.67
N GLU A 232 8.64 -19.49 19.66
CA GLU A 232 8.18 -20.39 20.72
C GLU A 232 8.48 -21.87 20.46
N VAL A 233 9.15 -22.22 19.34
CA VAL A 233 9.40 -23.62 18.94
C VAL A 233 10.89 -24.03 19.14
N GLU A 234 11.76 -23.12 19.56
CA GLU A 234 13.20 -23.40 19.79
C GLU A 234 13.63 -23.27 21.26
N GLU A 235 12.73 -23.51 22.23
CA GLU A 235 13.08 -23.71 23.64
C GLU A 235 12.72 -25.12 24.12
#